data_8224047f74accd31d95e53b305fd6024
#
_entry.id   8224047f74accd31d95e53b305fd6024
#
_cell.length_a   1.000
_cell.length_b   1.000
_cell.length_c   1.000
_cell.angle_alpha   90.00
_cell.angle_beta   90.00
_cell.angle_gamma   90.00
#
_symmetry.space_group_name_H-M   'P 1'
#
loop_
_entity.id
_entity.type
_entity.pdbx_description
1 polymer ?
#
loop_
_entity_poly.entity_id
_entity_poly.type
_entity_poly.pdbx_seq_one_letter_code
_entity_poly.pdbx_strand_id
1 'polypeptide(L)'
;MTRKKVGINGFGRIGRNLFRIVKQNYDSELEVVAINDLADINTSAHLFRYDSTYGTYKGSVDVDDNTLVIDGNKLSVFNEVNPDNIPWASVGVDIVIESTGKFVNAIGDSDKGIVGANVHIAQGGAKKVIISAPAKNED
;
A
#
# COMPACT_ATOMS: atom_id res chain seq x y z
N MET A 1 -10.71 -20.37 -4.07
CA MET A 1 -9.47 -19.83 -4.67
C MET A 1 -8.85 -18.79 -3.73
N THR A 2 -7.58 -18.92 -3.46
CA THR A 2 -6.90 -18.00 -2.55
C THR A 2 -6.68 -16.65 -3.22
N ARG A 3 -7.10 -15.57 -2.54
CA ARG A 3 -6.88 -14.21 -3.04
C ARG A 3 -5.40 -13.86 -2.95
N LYS A 4 -4.90 -13.07 -3.92
CA LYS A 4 -3.57 -12.48 -3.82
C LYS A 4 -3.60 -11.35 -2.81
N LYS A 5 -2.59 -11.29 -1.96
CA LYS A 5 -2.50 -10.29 -0.89
C LYS A 5 -1.68 -9.10 -1.36
N VAL A 6 -2.26 -7.92 -1.19
CA VAL A 6 -1.72 -6.65 -1.68
C VAL A 6 -1.29 -5.78 -0.50
N GLY A 7 -0.11 -5.19 -0.62
CA GLY A 7 0.35 -4.12 0.25
C GLY A 7 0.42 -2.82 -0.53
N ILE A 8 0.11 -1.71 0.10
CA ILE A 8 0.16 -0.39 -0.54
C ILE A 8 1.18 0.47 0.20
N ASN A 9 2.23 0.90 -0.49
CA ASN A 9 3.15 1.89 0.04
C ASN A 9 2.72 3.27 -0.44
N GLY A 10 2.27 4.09 0.50
CA GLY A 10 1.67 5.39 0.22
C GLY A 10 0.16 5.32 0.13
N PHE A 11 -0.51 5.67 1.22
CA PHE A 11 -1.97 5.67 1.30
C PHE A 11 -2.53 7.07 1.06
N GLY A 12 -2.00 7.71 0.01
CA GLY A 12 -2.49 8.97 -0.51
C GLY A 12 -3.71 8.75 -1.40
N ARG A 13 -4.01 9.74 -2.24
CA ARG A 13 -5.20 9.67 -3.11
C ARG A 13 -5.21 8.41 -3.99
N ILE A 14 -4.09 8.10 -4.62
CA ILE A 14 -4.00 6.94 -5.53
C ILE A 14 -4.13 5.63 -4.74
N GLY A 15 -3.41 5.49 -3.64
CA GLY A 15 -3.48 4.29 -2.81
C GLY A 15 -4.87 4.05 -2.23
N ARG A 16 -5.52 5.11 -1.74
CA ARG A 16 -6.88 5.02 -1.21
C ARG A 16 -7.90 4.65 -2.29
N ASN A 17 -7.78 5.24 -3.48
CA ASN A 17 -8.69 4.92 -4.58
C ASN A 17 -8.49 3.50 -5.09
N LEU A 18 -7.24 3.05 -5.14
CA LEU A 18 -6.93 1.66 -5.48
C LEU A 18 -7.58 0.71 -4.49
N PHE A 19 -7.50 1.01 -3.20
CA PHE A 19 -8.16 0.20 -2.17
C PHE A 19 -9.67 0.09 -2.43
N ARG A 20 -10.32 1.21 -2.73
CA ARG A 20 -11.77 1.23 -3.01
C ARG A 20 -12.10 0.37 -4.23
N ILE A 21 -11.31 0.47 -5.30
CA ILE A 21 -11.53 -0.30 -6.52
C ILE A 21 -11.35 -1.80 -6.25
N VAL A 22 -10.32 -2.18 -5.54
CA VAL A 22 -10.09 -3.58 -5.18
C VAL A 22 -11.26 -4.12 -4.37
N LYS A 23 -11.71 -3.37 -3.37
CA LYS A 23 -12.81 -3.78 -2.49
C LYS A 23 -14.14 -3.91 -3.25
N GLN A 24 -14.40 -2.99 -4.16
CA GLN A 24 -15.68 -2.94 -4.88
C GLN A 24 -15.76 -3.91 -6.05
N ASN A 25 -14.65 -4.12 -6.77
CA ASN A 25 -14.67 -4.84 -8.05
C ASN A 25 -13.84 -6.11 -8.07
N TYR A 26 -12.86 -6.25 -7.18
CA TYR A 26 -11.89 -7.36 -7.22
C TYR A 26 -11.77 -8.10 -5.89
N ASP A 27 -12.73 -7.96 -5.01
CA ASP A 27 -12.68 -8.52 -3.66
C ASP A 27 -12.55 -10.06 -3.65
N SER A 28 -13.02 -10.73 -4.70
CA SER A 28 -12.87 -12.17 -4.83
C SER A 28 -11.46 -12.62 -5.26
N GLU A 29 -10.66 -11.71 -5.80
CA GLU A 29 -9.36 -12.01 -6.38
C GLU A 29 -8.20 -11.42 -5.60
N LEU A 30 -8.40 -10.22 -5.02
CA LEU A 30 -7.38 -9.44 -4.34
C LEU A 30 -7.84 -9.04 -2.94
N GLU A 31 -6.90 -8.99 -2.01
CA GLU A 31 -7.14 -8.56 -0.64
C GLU A 31 -6.03 -7.62 -0.22
N VAL A 32 -6.36 -6.38 0.13
CA VAL A 32 -5.37 -5.46 0.70
C VAL A 32 -5.23 -5.80 2.18
N VAL A 33 -4.03 -6.21 2.59
CA VAL A 33 -3.75 -6.67 3.97
C VAL A 33 -2.85 -5.73 4.75
N ALA A 34 -2.17 -4.81 4.07
CA ALA A 34 -1.25 -3.90 4.72
C ALA A 34 -1.08 -2.62 3.92
N ILE A 35 -0.83 -1.53 4.64
CA ILE A 35 -0.45 -0.25 4.05
C ILE A 35 0.74 0.30 4.83
N ASN A 36 1.55 1.13 4.16
CA ASN A 36 2.59 1.92 4.78
C ASN A 36 2.38 3.37 4.40
N ASP A 37 2.30 4.25 5.39
CA ASP A 37 2.17 5.68 5.16
C ASP A 37 2.78 6.43 6.34
N LEU A 38 3.28 7.64 6.09
CA LEU A 38 3.88 8.48 7.13
C LEU A 38 2.83 9.24 7.93
N ALA A 39 1.60 9.34 7.44
CA ALA A 39 0.52 9.98 8.16
C ALA A 39 0.08 9.12 9.36
N ASP A 40 -0.44 9.79 10.38
CA ASP A 40 -1.05 9.12 11.52
C ASP A 40 -2.22 8.22 11.07
N ILE A 41 -2.40 7.10 11.74
CA ILE A 41 -3.43 6.12 11.38
C ILE A 41 -4.85 6.72 11.44
N ASN A 42 -5.11 7.61 12.39
CA ASN A 42 -6.41 8.27 12.47
C ASN A 42 -6.64 9.22 11.30
N THR A 43 -5.59 9.89 10.85
CA THR A 43 -5.63 10.73 9.64
C THR A 43 -5.89 9.87 8.41
N SER A 44 -5.19 8.74 8.29
CA SER A 44 -5.40 7.81 7.17
C SER A 44 -6.83 7.28 7.13
N ALA A 45 -7.38 6.92 8.29
CA ALA A 45 -8.77 6.46 8.40
C ALA A 45 -9.76 7.56 7.99
N HIS A 46 -9.54 8.79 8.46
CA HIS A 46 -10.39 9.94 8.12
C HIS A 46 -10.37 10.22 6.62
N LEU A 47 -9.17 10.27 6.02
CA LEU A 47 -9.03 10.54 4.59
C LEU A 47 -9.61 9.41 3.73
N PHE A 48 -9.55 8.18 4.21
CA PHE A 48 -10.20 7.07 3.51
C PHE A 48 -11.72 7.17 3.59
N ARG A 49 -12.25 7.53 4.77
CA ARG A 49 -13.70 7.63 5.00
C ARG A 49 -14.33 8.73 4.17
N TYR A 50 -13.67 9.88 4.08
CA TYR A 50 -14.22 11.08 3.43
C TYR A 50 -13.35 11.47 2.23
N ASP A 51 -13.82 11.18 1.03
CA ASP A 51 -13.14 11.54 -0.21
C ASP A 51 -13.91 12.65 -0.91
N SER A 52 -13.19 13.70 -1.35
CA SER A 52 -13.83 14.86 -1.99
C SER A 52 -14.37 14.53 -3.39
N THR A 53 -13.83 13.52 -4.04
CA THR A 53 -14.24 13.12 -5.39
C THR A 53 -15.25 11.98 -5.36
N TYR A 54 -14.98 10.95 -4.55
CA TYR A 54 -15.80 9.73 -4.51
C TYR A 54 -16.78 9.69 -3.34
N GLY A 55 -16.75 10.71 -2.48
CA GLY A 55 -17.68 10.83 -1.36
C GLY A 55 -17.33 9.96 -0.16
N THR A 56 -18.26 9.87 0.77
CA THR A 56 -18.08 9.09 1.99
C THR A 56 -18.10 7.61 1.68
N TYR A 57 -17.13 6.88 2.26
CA TYR A 57 -17.10 5.42 2.14
C TYR A 57 -18.35 4.83 2.81
N LYS A 58 -19.05 3.97 2.10
CA LYS A 58 -20.36 3.43 2.56
C LYS A 58 -20.25 2.29 3.55
N GLY A 59 -19.07 1.70 3.70
CA GLY A 59 -18.83 0.65 4.67
C GLY A 59 -18.36 1.19 6.01
N SER A 60 -17.87 0.30 6.88
CA SER A 60 -17.30 0.68 8.17
C SER A 60 -15.81 0.94 8.06
N VAL A 61 -15.34 1.94 8.81
CA VAL A 61 -13.92 2.27 8.93
C VAL A 61 -13.62 2.54 10.39
N ASP A 62 -12.82 1.67 10.99
CA ASP A 62 -12.44 1.78 12.40
C ASP A 62 -10.93 1.69 12.55
N VAL A 63 -10.43 2.18 13.68
CA VAL A 63 -9.02 2.08 14.05
C VAL A 63 -8.91 1.27 15.32
N ASP A 64 -8.06 0.26 15.31
CA ASP A 64 -7.77 -0.57 16.48
C ASP A 64 -6.25 -0.69 16.61
N ASP A 65 -5.66 0.12 17.51
CA ASP A 65 -4.22 0.24 17.68
C ASP A 65 -3.51 0.65 16.39
N ASN A 66 -2.64 -0.21 15.85
CA ASN A 66 -1.93 0.01 14.59
C ASN A 66 -2.60 -0.67 13.41
N THR A 67 -3.90 -0.91 13.51
CA THR A 67 -4.66 -1.63 12.50
C THR A 67 -5.84 -0.79 12.06
N LEU A 68 -6.04 -0.69 10.75
CA LEU A 68 -7.27 -0.20 10.16
C LEU A 68 -8.22 -1.38 9.99
N VAL A 69 -9.47 -1.19 10.39
CA VAL A 69 -10.50 -2.21 10.19
C VAL A 69 -11.52 -1.64 9.22
N ILE A 70 -11.54 -2.16 8.01
CA ILE A 70 -12.44 -1.70 6.95
C ILE A 70 -13.37 -2.86 6.60
N ASP A 71 -14.67 -2.65 6.79
CA ASP A 71 -15.71 -3.66 6.60
C ASP A 71 -15.41 -4.95 7.38
N GLY A 72 -14.83 -4.80 8.58
CA GLY A 72 -14.45 -5.92 9.43
C GLY A 72 -13.14 -6.60 9.05
N ASN A 73 -12.49 -6.19 7.97
CA ASN A 73 -11.20 -6.75 7.56
C ASN A 73 -10.05 -5.90 8.10
N LYS A 74 -9.08 -6.55 8.70
CA LYS A 74 -7.95 -5.89 9.35
C LYS A 74 -6.83 -5.63 8.35
N LEU A 75 -6.34 -4.38 8.32
CA LEU A 75 -5.16 -3.97 7.57
C LEU A 75 -4.07 -3.59 8.56
N SER A 76 -2.89 -4.21 8.43
CA SER A 76 -1.71 -3.77 9.18
C SER A 76 -1.25 -2.42 8.65
N VAL A 77 -0.93 -1.49 9.55
CA VAL A 77 -0.48 -0.15 9.18
C VAL A 77 0.95 0.04 9.65
N PHE A 78 1.84 0.31 8.72
CA PHE A 78 3.23 0.62 8.98
C PHE A 78 3.49 2.10 8.75
N ASN A 79 4.46 2.67 9.44
CA ASN A 79 4.86 4.08 9.33
C ASN A 79 6.35 4.20 9.04
N GLU A 80 6.87 3.38 8.15
CA GLU A 80 8.30 3.33 7.86
C GLU A 80 8.68 4.37 6.80
N VAL A 81 9.65 5.23 7.16
CA VAL A 81 10.22 6.21 6.22
C VAL A 81 11.10 5.49 5.20
N ASN A 82 11.91 4.54 5.68
CA ASN A 82 12.79 3.76 4.82
C ASN A 82 12.06 2.51 4.34
N PRO A 83 11.84 2.36 3.02
CA PRO A 83 11.12 1.22 2.49
C PRO A 83 11.82 -0.12 2.75
N ASP A 84 13.12 -0.12 3.04
CA ASP A 84 13.86 -1.34 3.41
C ASP A 84 13.28 -1.98 4.67
N ASN A 85 12.65 -1.21 5.53
CA ASN A 85 12.18 -1.66 6.83
C ASN A 85 10.71 -2.12 6.82
N ILE A 86 10.04 -2.06 5.68
CA ILE A 86 8.63 -2.49 5.60
C ILE A 86 8.58 -4.02 5.53
N PRO A 87 7.98 -4.70 6.53
CA PRO A 87 8.03 -6.15 6.60
C PRO A 87 6.86 -6.79 5.84
N TRP A 88 6.79 -6.61 4.53
CA TRP A 88 5.70 -7.14 3.71
C TRP A 88 5.51 -8.65 3.87
N ALA A 89 6.60 -9.40 3.92
CA ALA A 89 6.53 -10.86 4.04
C ALA A 89 5.88 -11.31 5.34
N SER A 90 6.07 -10.56 6.44
CA SER A 90 5.53 -10.93 7.74
C SER A 90 4.00 -10.89 7.78
N VAL A 91 3.38 -10.16 6.86
CA VAL A 91 1.92 -10.07 6.75
C VAL A 91 1.41 -10.76 5.48
N GLY A 92 2.27 -11.50 4.79
CA GLY A 92 1.89 -12.34 3.68
C GLY A 92 1.62 -11.62 2.37
N VAL A 93 2.18 -10.42 2.18
CA VAL A 93 1.96 -9.63 0.96
C VAL A 93 2.64 -10.30 -0.24
N ASP A 94 1.88 -10.49 -1.31
CA ASP A 94 2.37 -11.00 -2.59
C ASP A 94 2.78 -9.86 -3.53
N ILE A 95 1.96 -8.81 -3.60
CA ILE A 95 2.10 -7.69 -4.55
C ILE A 95 2.13 -6.39 -3.77
N VAL A 96 3.14 -5.56 -4.01
CA VAL A 96 3.21 -4.20 -3.46
C VAL A 96 2.86 -3.20 -4.54
N ILE A 97 1.97 -2.27 -4.22
CA ILE A 97 1.68 -1.10 -5.06
C ILE A 97 2.49 0.06 -4.49
N GLU A 98 3.43 0.56 -5.28
CA GLU A 98 4.25 1.70 -4.90
C GLU A 98 3.57 2.99 -5.36
N SER A 99 2.93 3.70 -4.45
CA SER A 99 2.12 4.89 -4.75
C SER A 99 2.52 6.13 -3.95
N THR A 100 3.75 6.17 -3.41
CA THR A 100 4.27 7.36 -2.71
C THR A 100 4.70 8.45 -3.69
N GLY A 101 5.02 8.10 -4.92
CA GLY A 101 5.65 9.00 -5.89
C GLY A 101 7.14 9.24 -5.66
N LYS A 102 7.72 8.64 -4.62
CA LYS A 102 9.13 8.83 -4.24
C LYS A 102 10.06 7.77 -4.82
N PHE A 103 9.56 6.55 -5.00
CA PHE A 103 10.38 5.40 -5.42
C PHE A 103 9.99 5.00 -6.84
N VAL A 104 10.25 5.90 -7.79
CA VAL A 104 9.89 5.71 -9.20
C VAL A 104 10.98 5.03 -10.01
N ASN A 105 12.19 4.85 -9.44
CA ASN A 105 13.24 4.07 -10.06
C ASN A 105 13.05 2.60 -9.68
N ALA A 106 12.93 1.71 -10.66
CA ALA A 106 12.61 0.31 -10.39
C ALA A 106 13.75 -0.41 -9.66
N ILE A 107 14.97 -0.22 -10.09
CA ILE A 107 16.12 -0.95 -9.55
C ILE A 107 17.02 -0.11 -8.62
N GLY A 108 16.87 1.22 -8.65
CA GLY A 108 17.70 2.13 -7.87
C GLY A 108 19.09 2.33 -8.42
N ASP A 109 19.86 3.14 -7.74
CA ASP A 109 21.27 3.41 -8.06
C ASP A 109 22.01 3.74 -6.77
N SER A 110 22.75 2.77 -6.24
CA SER A 110 23.46 2.94 -4.97
C SER A 110 24.56 4.00 -5.03
N ASP A 111 25.18 4.20 -6.19
CA ASP A 111 26.23 5.21 -6.35
C ASP A 111 25.69 6.63 -6.24
N LYS A 112 24.41 6.82 -6.59
CA LYS A 112 23.70 8.10 -6.49
C LYS A 112 22.82 8.20 -5.25
N GLY A 113 22.79 7.17 -4.40
CA GLY A 113 21.93 7.12 -3.23
C GLY A 113 20.45 6.99 -3.58
N ILE A 114 20.13 6.46 -4.75
CA ILE A 114 18.74 6.28 -5.19
C ILE A 114 18.23 4.91 -4.76
N VAL A 115 17.14 4.91 -3.98
CA VAL A 115 16.46 3.69 -3.55
C VAL A 115 15.47 3.27 -4.63
N GLY A 116 15.55 2.02 -5.06
CA GLY A 116 14.65 1.47 -6.06
C GLY A 116 13.42 0.81 -5.45
N ALA A 117 12.34 0.78 -6.21
CA ALA A 117 11.11 0.11 -5.79
C ALA A 117 11.30 -1.40 -5.61
N ASN A 118 12.33 -1.98 -6.22
CA ASN A 118 12.67 -3.40 -6.03
C ASN A 118 13.01 -3.77 -4.58
N VAL A 119 13.24 -2.79 -3.71
CA VAL A 119 13.45 -3.01 -2.28
C VAL A 119 12.27 -3.74 -1.65
N HIS A 120 11.08 -3.53 -2.15
CA HIS A 120 9.87 -4.21 -1.66
C HIS A 120 9.95 -5.72 -1.90
N ILE A 121 10.66 -6.14 -2.92
CA ILE A 121 10.92 -7.56 -3.22
C ILE A 121 12.14 -8.05 -2.45
N ALA A 122 13.26 -7.38 -2.63
CA ALA A 122 14.56 -7.82 -2.10
C ALA A 122 14.63 -7.78 -0.58
N GLN A 123 14.11 -6.72 0.03
CA GLN A 123 14.14 -6.53 1.49
C GLN A 123 12.79 -6.87 2.12
N GLY A 124 11.69 -6.46 1.49
CA GLY A 124 10.35 -6.66 2.02
C GLY A 124 9.78 -8.05 1.82
N GLY A 125 10.29 -8.80 0.85
CA GLY A 125 9.87 -10.17 0.57
C GLY A 125 8.60 -10.31 -0.26
N ALA A 126 8.11 -9.24 -0.88
CA ALA A 126 7.01 -9.31 -1.82
C ALA A 126 7.46 -10.02 -3.10
N LYS A 127 6.51 -10.57 -3.86
CA LYS A 127 6.80 -11.26 -5.11
C LYS A 127 6.83 -10.33 -6.32
N LYS A 128 6.03 -9.27 -6.29
CA LYS A 128 5.91 -8.29 -7.38
C LYS A 128 5.73 -6.90 -6.82
N VAL A 129 6.15 -5.90 -7.59
CA VAL A 129 5.91 -4.48 -7.29
C VAL A 129 5.34 -3.83 -8.54
N ILE A 130 4.30 -3.02 -8.35
CA ILE A 130 3.72 -2.19 -9.40
C ILE A 130 3.92 -0.73 -8.98
N ILE A 131 4.57 0.05 -9.84
CA ILE A 131 4.82 1.47 -9.59
C ILE A 131 3.69 2.26 -10.26
N SER A 132 2.95 3.04 -9.48
CA SER A 132 1.76 3.77 -9.95
C SER A 132 2.08 5.18 -10.49
N ALA A 133 3.32 5.42 -10.89
CA ALA A 133 3.80 6.70 -11.44
C ALA A 133 4.69 6.42 -12.64
N PRO A 134 5.04 7.43 -13.46
CA PRO A 134 6.02 7.24 -14.53
C PRO A 134 7.33 6.74 -13.94
N ALA A 135 7.64 5.48 -14.20
CA ALA A 135 8.79 4.81 -13.60
C ALA A 135 10.04 4.95 -14.47
N LYS A 136 11.19 4.68 -13.85
CA LYS A 136 12.48 4.60 -14.53
C LYS A 136 13.07 3.23 -14.30
N ASN A 137 13.79 2.70 -15.29
CA ASN A 137 14.47 1.40 -15.23
C ASN A 137 13.50 0.24 -14.90
N GLU A 138 12.27 0.35 -15.39
CA GLU A 138 11.27 -0.72 -15.29
C GLU A 138 11.45 -1.76 -16.39
N ASP A 139 10.95 -2.93 -16.14
CA ASP A 139 10.85 -4.01 -17.13
C ASP A 139 9.49 -4.00 -17.82
#